data_36b8679cacc913e1c91d34324f522fe5
#
_entry.id   36b8679cacc913e1c91d34324f522fe5
#
_cell.length_a   1.000
_cell.length_b   1.000
_cell.length_c   1.000
_cell.angle_alpha   90.00
_cell.angle_beta   90.00
_cell.angle_gamma   90.00
#
_symmetry.space_group_name_H-M   'P 1'
#
loop_
_entity.id
_entity.type
_entity.pdbx_description
1 polymer ?
#
loop_
_entity_poly.entity_id
_entity_poly.type
_entity_poly.pdbx_seq_one_letter_code
_entity_poly.pdbx_strand_id
1 'polypeptide(L)'
;MIRAVLTILFLSFTTFVAAQPDKKQLEQKKAEILKEIKEFQSLLSQEKSKEKSVMTKIADNDTKIKLSEKLISNTQKQTKILTDEIYLNQLKLNKLNRELKVLKEDYSAMILKAYKSRSQQSRIMFILSSQNFLQAYKRMQYMKQYASFRKIQGEAIKTKMTELEELAVKLNNQKKEKEQLLAENLKVKAELVEEKKEQEKLVKLIQKDKKKYTADIKKKQNEAKEIERKIDKIVRDAIAAANKKAAAASGATSASKGSASAAAAPNKIVLTKEAKIVADNFKANKGKLPWPVAKGYMSMRYGTQPHPVLKTIEIHHSWIEITTEENADARAVFGGEVLDVQIVSGTKSVFIVHGDYITVYSNLSSVNVRVGEKVSIKQSLGKVYTNPVTGKTVVKLMILQNTTHLNPESWITPL
;
A
#
# COMPACT_ATOMS: atom_id res chain seq x y z
N MET A 1 19.98 -19.03 -48.80
CA MET A 1 18.97 -19.50 -47.87
C MET A 1 19.51 -19.75 -46.46
N ILE A 2 20.46 -18.96 -45.94
CA ILE A 2 21.02 -19.09 -44.56
C ILE A 2 20.81 -17.83 -43.72
N ARG A 3 20.18 -16.77 -44.29
CA ARG A 3 19.87 -15.52 -43.55
C ARG A 3 18.47 -15.40 -42.99
N ALA A 4 17.60 -16.37 -43.21
CA ALA A 4 16.18 -16.35 -42.77
C ALA A 4 15.91 -17.22 -41.54
N VAL A 5 16.86 -17.95 -40.99
CA VAL A 5 16.66 -18.84 -39.83
C VAL A 5 17.16 -18.22 -38.53
N LEU A 6 17.88 -17.08 -38.57
CA LEU A 6 18.44 -16.44 -37.37
C LEU A 6 17.54 -15.38 -36.74
N THR A 7 16.38 -15.11 -37.33
CA THR A 7 15.42 -14.07 -36.84
C THR A 7 14.20 -14.62 -36.11
N ILE A 8 14.05 -15.95 -35.99
CA ILE A 8 12.88 -16.57 -35.32
C ILE A 8 13.21 -17.10 -33.91
N LEU A 9 14.46 -17.07 -33.47
CA LEU A 9 14.85 -17.58 -32.14
C LEU A 9 15.01 -16.51 -31.06
N PHE A 10 14.48 -15.29 -31.28
CA PHE A 10 14.61 -14.20 -30.30
C PHE A 10 13.27 -13.73 -29.73
N LEU A 11 12.18 -14.51 -29.93
CA LEU A 11 10.83 -14.04 -29.56
C LEU A 11 10.08 -15.04 -28.66
N SER A 12 10.72 -15.61 -27.62
CA SER A 12 9.96 -16.36 -26.60
C SER A 12 10.74 -16.57 -25.30
N PHE A 13 11.31 -15.48 -24.74
CA PHE A 13 11.75 -15.52 -23.34
C PHE A 13 11.22 -14.28 -22.60
N THR A 14 9.90 -14.07 -22.63
CA THR A 14 9.23 -13.26 -21.61
C THR A 14 9.21 -14.11 -20.34
N THR A 15 10.35 -14.17 -19.65
CA THR A 15 10.36 -14.58 -18.25
C THR A 15 9.42 -13.66 -17.50
N PHE A 16 8.37 -14.24 -16.97
CA PHE A 16 7.61 -13.68 -15.88
C PHE A 16 8.60 -13.48 -14.72
N VAL A 17 9.30 -12.36 -14.74
CA VAL A 17 9.99 -11.85 -13.56
C VAL A 17 8.86 -11.45 -12.64
N ALA A 18 8.45 -12.36 -11.75
CA ALA A 18 7.69 -12.01 -10.58
C ALA A 18 8.54 -10.94 -9.88
N ALA A 19 8.16 -9.67 -10.05
CA ALA A 19 8.86 -8.55 -9.48
C ALA A 19 8.90 -8.77 -7.97
N GLN A 20 10.06 -9.14 -7.44
CA GLN A 20 10.28 -9.15 -5.99
C GLN A 20 10.00 -7.72 -5.53
N PRO A 21 9.17 -7.53 -4.49
CA PRO A 21 8.88 -6.19 -4.00
C PRO A 21 10.20 -5.50 -3.66
N ASP A 22 10.44 -4.36 -4.27
CA ASP A 22 11.62 -3.54 -4.04
C ASP A 22 11.72 -3.21 -2.54
N LYS A 23 12.93 -3.19 -1.98
CA LYS A 23 13.21 -2.81 -0.58
C LYS A 23 12.45 -1.54 -0.21
N LYS A 24 12.46 -0.54 -1.08
CA LYS A 24 11.76 0.74 -0.90
C LYS A 24 10.24 0.57 -0.73
N GLN A 25 9.60 -0.34 -1.49
CA GLN A 25 8.16 -0.61 -1.34
C GLN A 25 7.84 -1.26 0.01
N LEU A 26 8.71 -2.14 0.50
CA LEU A 26 8.53 -2.76 1.82
C LEU A 26 8.74 -1.77 2.95
N GLU A 27 9.69 -0.84 2.82
CA GLU A 27 9.91 0.26 3.78
C GLU A 27 8.70 1.19 3.83
N GLN A 28 8.14 1.56 2.68
CA GLN A 28 6.91 2.35 2.62
C GLN A 28 5.74 1.62 3.29
N LYS A 29 5.53 0.33 2.98
CA LYS A 29 4.51 -0.49 3.63
C LYS A 29 4.71 -0.63 5.14
N LYS A 30 5.96 -0.72 5.61
CA LYS A 30 6.27 -0.72 7.04
C LYS A 30 5.85 0.59 7.69
N ALA A 31 6.19 1.73 7.08
CA ALA A 31 5.82 3.05 7.57
C ALA A 31 4.30 3.23 7.62
N GLU A 32 3.57 2.75 6.60
CA GLU A 32 2.10 2.75 6.57
C GLU A 32 1.50 1.91 7.71
N ILE A 33 1.99 0.69 7.91
CA ILE A 33 1.52 -0.19 8.99
C ILE A 33 1.79 0.42 10.37
N LEU A 34 2.96 1.01 10.59
CA LEU A 34 3.30 1.69 11.84
C LEU A 34 2.41 2.91 12.08
N LYS A 35 2.04 3.63 11.02
CA LYS A 35 1.08 4.72 11.09
C LYS A 35 -0.31 4.20 11.46
N GLU A 36 -0.80 3.12 10.82
CA GLU A 36 -2.05 2.46 11.19
C GLU A 36 -2.06 2.04 12.68
N ILE A 37 -0.97 1.43 13.15
CA ILE A 37 -0.82 1.03 14.56
C ILE A 37 -0.91 2.24 15.49
N LYS A 38 -0.21 3.33 15.18
CA LYS A 38 -0.20 4.55 16.01
C LYS A 38 -1.58 5.22 16.03
N GLU A 39 -2.26 5.30 14.90
CA GLU A 39 -3.63 5.85 14.81
C GLU A 39 -4.60 4.98 15.61
N PHE A 40 -4.52 3.66 15.47
CA PHE A 40 -5.33 2.72 16.24
C PHE A 40 -5.09 2.87 17.76
N GLN A 41 -3.85 2.93 18.20
CA GLN A 41 -3.49 3.14 19.61
C GLN A 41 -4.00 4.48 20.14
N SER A 42 -3.89 5.55 19.36
CA SER A 42 -4.41 6.87 19.70
C SER A 42 -5.93 6.84 19.89
N LEU A 43 -6.67 6.21 18.98
CA LEU A 43 -8.11 6.07 19.08
C LEU A 43 -8.53 5.23 20.28
N LEU A 44 -7.82 4.15 20.59
CA LEU A 44 -8.07 3.35 21.78
C LEU A 44 -7.82 4.13 23.08
N SER A 45 -6.80 5.00 23.12
CA SER A 45 -6.50 5.81 24.31
C SER A 45 -7.51 6.94 24.54
N GLN A 46 -8.12 7.47 23.47
CA GLN A 46 -9.15 8.52 23.54
C GLN A 46 -10.51 7.97 23.92
N GLU A 47 -10.71 6.65 23.84
CA GLU A 47 -11.98 6.01 24.13
C GLU A 47 -12.29 6.02 25.63
N LYS A 48 -13.13 6.98 26.07
CA LYS A 48 -13.47 7.24 27.48
C LYS A 48 -14.53 6.29 28.07
N SER A 49 -15.03 5.32 27.30
CA SER A 49 -16.08 4.41 27.74
C SER A 49 -15.61 3.48 28.85
N LYS A 50 -16.24 3.57 30.02
CA LYS A 50 -15.92 2.77 31.21
C LYS A 50 -16.32 1.28 31.09
N GLU A 51 -17.26 0.94 30.21
CA GLU A 51 -17.75 -0.43 30.03
C GLU A 51 -17.74 -0.82 28.54
N LYS A 52 -16.56 -1.17 28.04
CA LYS A 52 -16.48 -1.85 26.75
C LYS A 52 -17.12 -3.22 26.83
N SER A 53 -18.08 -3.53 25.96
CA SER A 53 -18.59 -4.90 25.86
C SER A 53 -17.44 -5.85 25.51
N VAL A 54 -17.53 -7.09 26.00
CA VAL A 54 -16.49 -8.12 25.71
C VAL A 54 -16.30 -8.29 24.20
N MET A 55 -17.38 -8.15 23.42
CA MET A 55 -17.35 -8.19 21.95
C MET A 55 -16.53 -7.06 21.33
N THR A 56 -16.63 -5.85 21.88
CA THR A 56 -15.83 -4.70 21.44
C THR A 56 -14.34 -4.91 21.74
N LYS A 57 -14.02 -5.40 22.95
CA LYS A 57 -12.63 -5.74 23.33
C LYS A 57 -12.02 -6.78 22.42
N ILE A 58 -12.80 -7.79 22.01
CA ILE A 58 -12.33 -8.81 21.07
C ILE A 58 -12.09 -8.23 19.68
N ALA A 59 -12.98 -7.37 19.16
CA ALA A 59 -12.77 -6.74 17.86
C ALA A 59 -11.53 -5.84 17.84
N ASP A 60 -11.31 -5.09 18.93
CA ASP A 60 -10.12 -4.25 19.08
C ASP A 60 -8.85 -5.11 19.11
N ASN A 61 -8.87 -6.20 19.88
CA ASN A 61 -7.74 -7.10 19.98
C ASN A 61 -7.47 -7.86 18.66
N ASP A 62 -8.52 -8.28 17.94
CA ASP A 62 -8.39 -8.88 16.61
C ASP A 62 -7.72 -7.92 15.60
N THR A 63 -8.05 -6.63 15.69
CA THR A 63 -7.40 -5.60 14.87
C THR A 63 -5.91 -5.46 15.20
N LYS A 64 -5.56 -5.42 16.49
CA LYS A 64 -4.15 -5.39 16.94
C LYS A 64 -3.37 -6.60 16.40
N ILE A 65 -3.92 -7.81 16.59
CA ILE A 65 -3.31 -9.05 16.12
C ILE A 65 -3.04 -8.99 14.62
N LYS A 66 -4.02 -8.56 13.81
CA LYS A 66 -3.87 -8.43 12.35
C LYS A 66 -2.79 -7.43 11.96
N LEU A 67 -2.70 -6.29 12.65
CA LEU A 67 -1.67 -5.28 12.40
C LEU A 67 -0.27 -5.81 12.77
N SER A 68 -0.15 -6.47 13.93
CA SER A 68 1.10 -7.11 14.36
C SER A 68 1.55 -8.21 13.38
N GLU A 69 0.63 -9.04 12.89
CA GLU A 69 0.92 -10.07 11.88
C GLU A 69 1.38 -9.48 10.55
N LYS A 70 0.72 -8.40 10.08
CA LYS A 70 1.16 -7.66 8.88
C LYS A 70 2.58 -7.11 9.06
N LEU A 71 2.87 -6.50 10.20
CA LEU A 71 4.19 -5.93 10.50
C LEU A 71 5.28 -7.01 10.50
N ILE A 72 5.03 -8.14 11.19
CA ILE A 72 5.94 -9.29 11.23
C ILE A 72 6.21 -9.81 9.81
N SER A 73 5.17 -10.04 9.02
CA SER A 73 5.31 -10.54 7.64
C SER A 73 6.14 -9.57 6.77
N ASN A 74 5.90 -8.26 6.87
CA ASN A 74 6.64 -7.26 6.12
C ASN A 74 8.11 -7.21 6.55
N THR A 75 8.39 -7.18 7.87
CA THR A 75 9.76 -7.15 8.41
C THR A 75 10.54 -8.42 8.06
N GLN A 76 9.88 -9.59 8.01
CA GLN A 76 10.51 -10.83 7.55
C GLN A 76 10.95 -10.75 6.09
N LYS A 77 10.12 -10.17 5.21
CA LYS A 77 10.48 -9.95 3.79
C LYS A 77 11.66 -8.99 3.64
N GLN A 78 11.67 -7.89 4.39
CA GLN A 78 12.81 -6.96 4.42
C GLN A 78 14.10 -7.65 4.87
N THR A 79 14.03 -8.42 5.97
CA THR A 79 15.18 -9.16 6.49
C THR A 79 15.72 -10.18 5.48
N LYS A 80 14.84 -10.83 4.71
CA LYS A 80 15.25 -11.75 3.64
C LYS A 80 16.03 -11.02 2.54
N ILE A 81 15.47 -9.94 2.00
CA ILE A 81 16.15 -9.13 0.95
C ILE A 81 17.51 -8.65 1.44
N LEU A 82 17.56 -8.10 2.66
CA LEU A 82 18.81 -7.62 3.25
C LEU A 82 19.83 -8.75 3.45
N THR A 83 19.37 -9.97 3.75
CA THR A 83 20.25 -11.15 3.86
C THR A 83 20.86 -11.51 2.51
N ASP A 84 20.06 -11.48 1.45
CA ASP A 84 20.52 -11.78 0.10
C ASP A 84 21.52 -10.71 -0.39
N GLU A 85 21.25 -9.42 -0.12
CA GLU A 85 22.19 -8.32 -0.41
C GLU A 85 23.51 -8.44 0.35
N ILE A 86 23.47 -8.78 1.65
CA ILE A 86 24.65 -9.02 2.48
C ILE A 86 25.49 -10.15 1.86
N TYR A 87 24.85 -11.25 1.46
CA TYR A 87 25.53 -12.37 0.84
C TYR A 87 26.24 -11.97 -0.47
N LEU A 88 25.54 -11.26 -1.36
CA LEU A 88 26.11 -10.79 -2.63
C LEU A 88 27.27 -9.80 -2.41
N ASN A 89 27.11 -8.87 -1.47
CA ASN A 89 28.18 -7.92 -1.13
C ASN A 89 29.39 -8.63 -0.50
N GLN A 90 29.17 -9.68 0.31
CA GLN A 90 30.27 -10.49 0.86
C GLN A 90 31.03 -11.24 -0.25
N LEU A 91 30.33 -11.81 -1.24
CA LEU A 91 30.98 -12.43 -2.40
C LEU A 91 31.82 -11.43 -3.20
N LYS A 92 31.26 -10.23 -3.43
CA LYS A 92 31.96 -9.14 -4.12
C LYS A 92 33.22 -8.71 -3.36
N LEU A 93 33.12 -8.56 -2.04
CA LEU A 93 34.23 -8.20 -1.17
C LEU A 93 35.34 -9.27 -1.22
N ASN A 94 34.98 -10.55 -1.16
CA ASN A 94 35.92 -11.65 -1.23
C ASN A 94 36.63 -11.71 -2.60
N LYS A 95 35.90 -11.42 -3.69
CA LYS A 95 36.47 -11.33 -5.03
C LYS A 95 37.45 -10.17 -5.12
N LEU A 96 37.05 -8.98 -4.66
CA LEU A 96 37.90 -7.78 -4.69
C LEU A 96 39.20 -7.97 -3.88
N ASN A 97 39.12 -8.62 -2.71
CA ASN A 97 40.28 -8.95 -1.88
C ASN A 97 41.26 -9.87 -2.61
N ARG A 98 40.77 -10.91 -3.31
CA ARG A 98 41.64 -11.81 -4.09
C ARG A 98 42.32 -11.06 -5.23
N GLU A 99 41.56 -10.27 -6.00
CA GLU A 99 42.11 -9.47 -7.10
C GLU A 99 43.15 -8.46 -6.60
N LEU A 100 42.86 -7.77 -5.50
CA LEU A 100 43.80 -6.81 -4.89
C LEU A 100 45.05 -7.47 -4.38
N LYS A 101 44.96 -8.69 -3.82
CA LYS A 101 46.11 -9.46 -3.38
C LYS A 101 47.04 -9.75 -4.55
N VAL A 102 46.53 -10.33 -5.63
CA VAL A 102 47.31 -10.65 -6.84
C VAL A 102 47.93 -9.38 -7.42
N LEU A 103 47.16 -8.30 -7.55
CA LEU A 103 47.64 -7.03 -8.09
C LEU A 103 48.75 -6.41 -7.24
N LYS A 104 48.70 -6.53 -5.91
CA LYS A 104 49.73 -6.07 -4.98
C LYS A 104 51.02 -6.94 -5.09
N GLU A 105 50.86 -8.25 -5.22
CA GLU A 105 51.99 -9.17 -5.38
C GLU A 105 52.74 -8.89 -6.68
N ASP A 106 52.03 -8.75 -7.81
CA ASP A 106 52.62 -8.39 -9.10
C ASP A 106 53.30 -7.02 -9.06
N TYR A 107 52.64 -6.02 -8.48
CA TYR A 107 53.20 -4.68 -8.31
C TYR A 107 54.47 -4.70 -7.47
N SER A 108 54.44 -5.43 -6.34
CA SER A 108 55.60 -5.58 -5.45
C SER A 108 56.80 -6.24 -6.17
N ALA A 109 56.55 -7.33 -6.88
CA ALA A 109 57.58 -8.01 -7.68
C ALA A 109 58.19 -7.07 -8.75
N MET A 110 57.32 -6.27 -9.41
CA MET A 110 57.75 -5.29 -10.40
C MET A 110 58.56 -4.15 -9.78
N ILE A 111 58.15 -3.61 -8.61
CA ILE A 111 58.92 -2.60 -7.89
C ILE A 111 60.28 -3.13 -7.46
N LEU A 112 60.35 -4.36 -6.94
CA LEU A 112 61.63 -5.00 -6.53
C LEU A 112 62.58 -5.13 -7.70
N LYS A 113 62.09 -5.56 -8.87
CA LYS A 113 62.92 -5.62 -10.10
C LYS A 113 63.40 -4.23 -10.51
N ALA A 114 62.54 -3.23 -10.44
CA ALA A 114 62.90 -1.85 -10.78
C ALA A 114 63.91 -1.23 -9.78
N TYR A 115 63.80 -1.60 -8.49
CA TYR A 115 64.76 -1.17 -7.47
C TYR A 115 66.17 -1.72 -7.74
N LYS A 116 66.27 -3.02 -8.08
CA LYS A 116 67.55 -3.68 -8.46
C LYS A 116 68.20 -3.02 -9.67
N SER A 117 67.41 -2.44 -10.60
CA SER A 117 67.90 -1.73 -11.80
C SER A 117 67.92 -0.19 -11.66
N ARG A 118 68.00 0.32 -10.46
CA ARG A 118 67.83 1.76 -10.12
C ARG A 118 68.98 2.66 -10.60
N SER A 119 70.18 2.11 -10.85
CA SER A 119 71.33 2.91 -11.24
C SER A 119 71.04 3.67 -12.55
N GLN A 120 71.23 5.01 -12.52
CA GLN A 120 71.10 5.83 -13.72
C GLN A 120 72.12 5.33 -14.81
N GLN A 121 73.25 4.90 -14.38
CA GLN A 121 74.26 4.30 -15.28
C GLN A 121 73.70 3.06 -15.99
N SER A 122 72.97 2.17 -15.30
CA SER A 122 72.34 1.00 -15.91
C SER A 122 71.29 1.35 -16.95
N ARG A 123 70.54 2.40 -16.78
CA ARG A 123 69.50 2.89 -17.74
C ARG A 123 70.15 3.52 -18.96
N ILE A 124 71.18 4.33 -18.77
CA ILE A 124 71.96 4.94 -19.86
C ILE A 124 72.68 3.85 -20.61
N MET A 125 73.36 2.94 -19.92
CA MET A 125 74.05 1.79 -20.55
C MET A 125 73.11 0.88 -21.33
N PHE A 126 71.84 0.66 -20.82
CA PHE A 126 70.83 -0.10 -21.54
C PHE A 126 70.45 0.54 -22.89
N ILE A 127 70.39 1.86 -22.96
CA ILE A 127 70.15 2.58 -24.23
C ILE A 127 71.38 2.61 -25.10
N LEU A 128 72.54 2.94 -24.54
CA LEU A 128 73.86 3.04 -25.29
C LEU A 128 74.34 1.71 -25.80
N SER A 129 74.02 0.59 -25.18
CA SER A 129 74.36 -0.76 -25.65
C SER A 129 73.54 -1.23 -26.87
N SER A 130 72.81 -0.33 -27.52
CA SER A 130 72.06 -0.62 -28.73
C SER A 130 72.92 -0.69 -29.95
N GLN A 131 72.65 -1.61 -30.86
CA GLN A 131 73.45 -1.80 -32.11
C GLN A 131 73.16 -0.71 -33.15
N ASN A 132 72.00 -0.05 -33.08
CA ASN A 132 71.65 1.04 -33.98
C ASN A 132 70.63 2.02 -33.31
N PHE A 133 70.42 3.16 -33.94
CA PHE A 133 69.56 4.21 -33.44
C PHE A 133 68.09 3.75 -33.26
N LEU A 134 67.55 2.95 -34.20
CA LEU A 134 66.18 2.43 -34.09
C LEU A 134 65.99 1.55 -32.85
N GLN A 135 67.00 0.74 -32.56
CA GLN A 135 66.95 -0.12 -31.33
C GLN A 135 67.03 0.73 -30.06
N ALA A 136 67.90 1.77 -30.03
CA ALA A 136 67.93 2.72 -28.91
C ALA A 136 66.62 3.41 -28.71
N TYR A 137 65.98 3.87 -29.76
CA TYR A 137 64.65 4.49 -29.71
C TYR A 137 63.53 3.53 -29.15
N LYS A 138 63.52 2.28 -29.67
CA LYS A 138 62.59 1.24 -29.14
C LYS A 138 62.81 0.99 -27.64
N ARG A 139 64.07 0.87 -27.18
CA ARG A 139 64.40 0.67 -25.77
C ARG A 139 63.92 1.84 -24.90
N MET A 140 64.05 3.07 -25.38
CA MET A 140 63.51 4.27 -24.69
C MET A 140 62.00 4.23 -24.60
N GLN A 141 61.29 3.85 -25.67
CA GLN A 141 59.87 3.69 -25.68
C GLN A 141 59.39 2.60 -24.69
N TYR A 142 60.09 1.47 -24.64
CA TYR A 142 59.78 0.42 -23.64
C TYR A 142 59.94 0.92 -22.20
N MET A 143 60.96 1.70 -21.89
CA MET A 143 61.17 2.27 -20.57
C MET A 143 60.05 3.25 -20.21
N LYS A 144 59.61 4.06 -21.16
CA LYS A 144 58.49 5.01 -20.98
C LYS A 144 57.18 4.25 -20.77
N GLN A 145 56.89 3.24 -21.59
CA GLN A 145 55.70 2.38 -21.43
C GLN A 145 55.71 1.66 -20.09
N TYR A 146 56.86 1.13 -19.66
CA TYR A 146 57.01 0.45 -18.37
C TYR A 146 56.74 1.40 -17.20
N ALA A 147 57.24 2.63 -17.27
CA ALA A 147 56.95 3.66 -16.23
C ALA A 147 55.47 4.02 -16.19
N SER A 148 54.81 4.20 -17.35
CA SER A 148 53.40 4.46 -17.46
C SER A 148 52.55 3.31 -16.90
N PHE A 149 52.89 2.08 -17.24
CA PHE A 149 52.22 0.88 -16.75
C PHE A 149 52.29 0.77 -15.22
N ARG A 150 53.44 1.04 -14.62
CA ARG A 150 53.59 1.09 -13.15
C ARG A 150 52.69 2.12 -12.50
N LYS A 151 52.56 3.31 -13.10
CA LYS A 151 51.65 4.36 -12.61
C LYS A 151 50.21 3.86 -12.66
N ILE A 152 49.79 3.31 -13.78
CA ILE A 152 48.43 2.76 -13.96
C ILE A 152 48.12 1.66 -12.93
N GLN A 153 49.05 0.72 -12.70
CA GLN A 153 48.87 -0.32 -11.68
C GLN A 153 48.77 0.26 -10.25
N GLY A 154 49.59 1.24 -9.93
CA GLY A 154 49.53 1.92 -8.62
C GLY A 154 48.17 2.60 -8.39
N GLU A 155 47.66 3.30 -9.41
CA GLU A 155 46.32 3.91 -9.35
C GLU A 155 45.21 2.85 -9.28
N ALA A 156 45.34 1.76 -10.03
CA ALA A 156 44.39 0.62 -9.96
C ALA A 156 44.32 0.00 -8.56
N ILE A 157 45.47 -0.19 -7.90
CA ILE A 157 45.55 -0.67 -6.52
C ILE A 157 44.85 0.28 -5.59
N LYS A 158 45.10 1.59 -5.70
CA LYS A 158 44.48 2.64 -4.87
C LYS A 158 42.95 2.62 -5.03
N THR A 159 42.45 2.61 -6.27
CA THR A 159 41.02 2.57 -6.57
C THR A 159 40.39 1.31 -5.97
N LYS A 160 41.00 0.13 -6.19
CA LYS A 160 40.44 -1.11 -5.60
C LYS A 160 40.48 -1.13 -4.08
N MET A 161 41.45 -0.48 -3.44
CA MET A 161 41.48 -0.34 -1.98
C MET A 161 40.33 0.53 -1.49
N THR A 162 40.08 1.66 -2.13
CA THR A 162 38.94 2.55 -1.79
C THR A 162 37.59 1.80 -1.99
N GLU A 163 37.40 1.12 -3.13
CA GLU A 163 36.20 0.32 -3.37
C GLU A 163 35.98 -0.77 -2.29
N LEU A 164 37.07 -1.41 -1.85
CA LEU A 164 37.00 -2.44 -0.82
C LEU A 164 36.62 -1.85 0.54
N GLU A 165 37.16 -0.68 0.90
CA GLU A 165 36.84 0.02 2.15
C GLU A 165 35.39 0.48 2.16
N GLU A 166 34.90 1.11 1.08
CA GLU A 166 33.50 1.51 0.92
C GLU A 166 32.55 0.32 1.03
N LEU A 167 32.88 -0.79 0.36
CA LEU A 167 32.08 -2.01 0.40
C LEU A 167 32.08 -2.65 1.79
N ALA A 168 33.20 -2.61 2.52
CA ALA A 168 33.28 -3.12 3.89
C ALA A 168 32.42 -2.28 4.86
N VAL A 169 32.45 -0.95 4.73
CA VAL A 169 31.59 -0.04 5.50
C VAL A 169 30.11 -0.31 5.20
N LYS A 170 29.76 -0.42 3.90
CA LYS A 170 28.38 -0.75 3.48
C LYS A 170 27.92 -2.08 4.08
N LEU A 171 28.74 -3.12 4.01
CA LEU A 171 28.43 -4.44 4.55
C LEU A 171 28.22 -4.42 6.08
N ASN A 172 29.04 -3.66 6.81
CA ASN A 172 28.89 -3.49 8.25
C ASN A 172 27.56 -2.79 8.59
N ASN A 173 27.21 -1.75 7.87
CA ASN A 173 25.93 -1.04 8.07
C ASN A 173 24.73 -1.93 7.78
N GLN A 174 24.79 -2.73 6.70
CA GLN A 174 23.74 -3.71 6.37
C GLN A 174 23.58 -4.79 7.46
N LYS A 175 24.68 -5.27 8.05
CA LYS A 175 24.63 -6.22 9.17
C LYS A 175 23.96 -5.62 10.40
N LYS A 176 24.30 -4.37 10.76
CA LYS A 176 23.65 -3.65 11.87
C LYS A 176 22.16 -3.44 11.63
N GLU A 177 21.78 -3.02 10.42
CA GLU A 177 20.37 -2.86 10.02
C GLU A 177 19.60 -4.18 10.16
N LYS A 178 20.21 -5.30 9.72
CA LYS A 178 19.60 -6.63 9.86
C LYS A 178 19.39 -7.02 11.32
N GLU A 179 20.36 -6.77 12.18
CA GLU A 179 20.26 -7.04 13.63
C GLU A 179 19.13 -6.24 14.28
N GLN A 180 18.99 -4.96 13.92
CA GLN A 180 17.90 -4.10 14.39
C GLN A 180 16.54 -4.62 13.95
N LEU A 181 16.39 -4.99 12.67
CA LEU A 181 15.15 -5.56 12.16
C LEU A 181 14.78 -6.89 12.83
N LEU A 182 15.77 -7.73 13.15
CA LEU A 182 15.54 -8.99 13.88
C LEU A 182 15.09 -8.73 15.31
N ALA A 183 15.74 -7.80 16.01
CA ALA A 183 15.38 -7.43 17.38
C ALA A 183 13.95 -6.85 17.45
N GLU A 184 13.61 -5.94 16.53
CA GLU A 184 12.26 -5.38 16.40
C GLU A 184 11.22 -6.48 16.13
N ASN A 185 11.52 -7.41 15.21
CA ASN A 185 10.62 -8.52 14.89
C ASN A 185 10.38 -9.45 16.10
N LEU A 186 11.41 -9.72 16.89
CA LEU A 186 11.29 -10.50 18.12
C LEU A 186 10.38 -9.82 19.14
N LYS A 187 10.52 -8.50 19.32
CA LYS A 187 9.67 -7.70 20.22
C LYS A 187 8.20 -7.77 19.78
N VAL A 188 7.92 -7.51 18.52
CA VAL A 188 6.54 -7.56 17.99
C VAL A 188 5.95 -8.97 18.10
N LYS A 189 6.76 -10.03 17.90
CA LYS A 189 6.30 -11.41 18.13
C LYS A 189 5.95 -11.70 19.57
N ALA A 190 6.72 -11.19 20.52
CA ALA A 190 6.42 -11.36 21.95
C ALA A 190 5.10 -10.64 22.32
N GLU A 191 4.90 -9.41 21.85
CA GLU A 191 3.66 -8.66 22.03
C GLU A 191 2.46 -9.41 21.41
N LEU A 192 2.62 -9.96 20.20
CA LEU A 192 1.58 -10.76 19.53
C LEU A 192 1.18 -12.01 20.34
N VAL A 193 2.11 -12.67 21.00
CA VAL A 193 1.80 -13.82 21.86
C VAL A 193 0.90 -13.41 23.03
N GLU A 194 1.21 -12.29 23.68
CA GLU A 194 0.36 -11.79 24.78
C GLU A 194 -1.01 -11.34 24.30
N GLU A 195 -1.08 -10.66 23.14
CA GLU A 195 -2.36 -10.28 22.50
C GLU A 195 -3.23 -11.52 22.20
N LYS A 196 -2.62 -12.60 21.69
CA LYS A 196 -3.34 -13.86 21.43
C LYS A 196 -3.82 -14.54 22.71
N LYS A 197 -3.04 -14.52 23.78
CA LYS A 197 -3.48 -15.05 25.09
C LYS A 197 -4.65 -14.24 25.67
N GLU A 198 -4.60 -12.92 25.53
CA GLU A 198 -5.72 -12.07 25.96
C GLU A 198 -6.97 -12.35 25.12
N GLN A 199 -6.82 -12.53 23.82
CA GLN A 199 -7.90 -12.93 22.92
C GLN A 199 -8.54 -14.25 23.35
N GLU A 200 -7.76 -15.26 23.68
CA GLU A 200 -8.26 -16.56 24.15
C GLU A 200 -9.06 -16.44 25.45
N LYS A 201 -8.59 -15.63 26.41
CA LYS A 201 -9.34 -15.37 27.66
C LYS A 201 -10.70 -14.75 27.38
N LEU A 202 -10.74 -13.73 26.51
CA LEU A 202 -11.98 -13.05 26.12
C LEU A 202 -12.95 -14.01 25.38
N VAL A 203 -12.43 -14.85 24.48
CA VAL A 203 -13.22 -15.86 23.77
C VAL A 203 -13.81 -16.88 24.73
N LYS A 204 -13.05 -17.34 25.74
CA LYS A 204 -13.58 -18.25 26.78
C LYS A 204 -14.72 -17.63 27.60
N LEU A 205 -14.67 -16.32 27.87
CA LEU A 205 -15.78 -15.61 28.55
C LEU A 205 -17.05 -15.64 27.69
N ILE A 206 -16.94 -15.40 26.37
CA ILE A 206 -18.08 -15.47 25.47
C ILE A 206 -18.65 -16.88 25.34
N GLN A 207 -17.79 -17.90 25.32
CA GLN A 207 -18.23 -19.28 25.22
C GLN A 207 -19.10 -19.72 26.42
N LYS A 208 -18.89 -19.17 27.61
CA LYS A 208 -19.72 -19.42 28.78
C LYS A 208 -21.15 -18.90 28.57
N ASP A 209 -21.31 -17.74 27.88
CA ASP A 209 -22.61 -17.12 27.63
C ASP A 209 -23.02 -17.16 26.14
N LYS A 210 -22.62 -18.23 25.43
CA LYS A 210 -22.79 -18.38 23.99
C LYS A 210 -24.21 -18.08 23.51
N LYS A 211 -25.24 -18.52 24.27
CA LYS A 211 -26.65 -18.31 23.89
C LYS A 211 -27.03 -16.83 23.86
N LYS A 212 -26.61 -16.04 24.85
CA LYS A 212 -26.85 -14.59 24.94
C LYS A 212 -26.17 -13.87 23.77
N TYR A 213 -24.88 -14.11 23.57
CA TYR A 213 -24.12 -13.42 22.51
C TYR A 213 -24.59 -13.81 21.10
N THR A 214 -25.04 -15.04 20.89
CA THR A 214 -25.64 -15.45 19.60
C THR A 214 -26.93 -14.68 19.31
N ALA A 215 -27.79 -14.48 20.34
CA ALA A 215 -29.01 -13.68 20.21
C ALA A 215 -28.68 -12.21 19.88
N ASP A 216 -27.71 -11.60 20.57
CA ASP A 216 -27.27 -10.23 20.33
C ASP A 216 -26.70 -10.05 18.92
N ILE A 217 -25.88 -10.98 18.44
CA ILE A 217 -25.34 -10.97 17.08
C ILE A 217 -26.47 -11.03 16.06
N LYS A 218 -27.42 -11.97 16.23
CA LYS A 218 -28.56 -12.10 15.34
C LYS A 218 -29.43 -10.84 15.31
N LYS A 219 -29.63 -10.19 16.47
CA LYS A 219 -30.31 -8.92 16.54
C LYS A 219 -29.60 -7.84 15.74
N LYS A 220 -28.30 -7.67 15.92
CA LYS A 220 -27.48 -6.70 15.16
C LYS A 220 -27.46 -6.99 13.65
N GLN A 221 -27.43 -8.25 13.23
CA GLN A 221 -27.55 -8.62 11.83
C GLN A 221 -28.90 -8.22 11.23
N ASN A 222 -29.99 -8.41 11.97
CA ASN A 222 -31.31 -8.00 11.52
C ASN A 222 -31.40 -6.47 11.41
N GLU A 223 -30.86 -5.73 12.39
CA GLU A 223 -30.75 -4.26 12.34
C GLU A 223 -29.95 -3.80 11.11
N ALA A 224 -28.82 -4.46 10.82
CA ALA A 224 -28.02 -4.17 9.64
C ALA A 224 -28.78 -4.39 8.33
N LYS A 225 -29.50 -5.51 8.20
CA LYS A 225 -30.37 -5.80 7.04
C LYS A 225 -31.52 -4.78 6.89
N GLU A 226 -32.07 -4.32 8.00
CA GLU A 226 -33.10 -3.26 7.99
C GLU A 226 -32.54 -1.93 7.50
N ILE A 227 -31.33 -1.57 7.94
CA ILE A 227 -30.62 -0.36 7.46
C ILE A 227 -30.40 -0.47 5.95
N GLU A 228 -29.89 -1.59 5.47
CA GLU A 228 -29.66 -1.84 4.06
C GLU A 228 -30.94 -1.70 3.22
N ARG A 229 -32.03 -2.36 3.64
CA ARG A 229 -33.34 -2.24 2.97
C ARG A 229 -33.85 -0.80 2.91
N LYS A 230 -33.66 -0.02 3.99
CA LYS A 230 -34.04 1.40 4.03
C LYS A 230 -33.20 2.21 3.04
N ILE A 231 -31.89 1.99 3.01
CA ILE A 231 -30.97 2.64 2.06
C ILE A 231 -31.37 2.29 0.62
N ASP A 232 -31.60 1.01 0.32
CA ASP A 232 -32.01 0.56 -1.02
C ASP A 232 -33.34 1.18 -1.47
N LYS A 233 -34.29 1.34 -0.53
CA LYS A 233 -35.54 2.03 -0.83
C LYS A 233 -35.30 3.50 -1.14
N ILE A 234 -34.54 4.21 -0.30
CA ILE A 234 -34.20 5.62 -0.51
C ILE A 234 -33.50 5.82 -1.86
N VAL A 235 -32.54 4.96 -2.20
CA VAL A 235 -31.83 5.01 -3.49
C VAL A 235 -32.81 4.82 -4.65
N ARG A 236 -33.71 3.85 -4.59
CA ARG A 236 -34.73 3.63 -5.64
C ARG A 236 -35.67 4.83 -5.79
N ASP A 237 -36.16 5.35 -4.69
CA ASP A 237 -37.05 6.50 -4.68
C ASP A 237 -36.37 7.76 -5.23
N ALA A 238 -35.08 7.97 -4.86
CA ALA A 238 -34.27 9.07 -5.35
C ALA A 238 -33.93 8.94 -6.84
N ILE A 239 -33.65 7.75 -7.34
CA ILE A 239 -33.46 7.47 -8.77
C ILE A 239 -34.75 7.77 -9.54
N ALA A 240 -35.89 7.34 -9.04
CA ALA A 240 -37.19 7.61 -9.67
C ALA A 240 -37.49 9.12 -9.72
N ALA A 241 -37.21 9.85 -8.64
CA ALA A 241 -37.38 11.31 -8.57
C ALA A 241 -36.41 12.04 -9.54
N ALA A 242 -35.15 11.63 -9.62
CA ALA A 242 -34.16 12.18 -10.54
C ALA A 242 -34.55 11.94 -12.01
N ASN A 243 -34.97 10.73 -12.36
CA ASN A 243 -35.44 10.38 -13.69
C ASN A 243 -36.69 11.19 -14.09
N LYS A 244 -37.63 11.42 -13.16
CA LYS A 244 -38.82 12.26 -13.38
C LYS A 244 -38.43 13.73 -13.64
N LYS A 245 -37.47 14.28 -12.89
CA LYS A 245 -36.94 15.64 -13.13
C LYS A 245 -36.24 15.74 -14.49
N ALA A 246 -35.42 14.75 -14.87
CA ALA A 246 -34.74 14.71 -16.15
C ALA A 246 -35.73 14.66 -17.34
N ALA A 247 -36.79 13.85 -17.22
CA ALA A 247 -37.86 13.79 -18.23
C ALA A 247 -38.64 15.11 -18.36
N ALA A 248 -38.90 15.79 -17.22
CA ALA A 248 -39.57 17.11 -17.24
C ALA A 248 -38.69 18.20 -17.85
N ALA A 249 -37.36 18.18 -17.62
CA ALA A 249 -36.40 19.13 -18.18
C ALA A 249 -36.15 18.93 -19.69
N SER A 250 -36.34 17.72 -20.23
CA SER A 250 -36.17 17.40 -21.65
C SER A 250 -37.35 17.78 -22.53
N GLY A 251 -38.39 18.40 -21.99
CA GLY A 251 -39.50 18.99 -22.79
C GLY A 251 -40.26 17.99 -23.66
N ALA A 252 -40.33 16.72 -23.31
CA ALA A 252 -41.08 15.71 -24.05
C ALA A 252 -42.57 15.91 -23.89
N THR A 253 -43.13 16.85 -24.68
CA THR A 253 -44.55 16.88 -25.02
C THR A 253 -44.91 15.55 -25.71
N SER A 254 -45.88 14.86 -25.11
CA SER A 254 -46.51 13.66 -25.62
C SER A 254 -47.10 13.91 -27.01
N ALA A 255 -46.42 13.57 -28.08
CA ALA A 255 -47.06 13.29 -29.41
C ALA A 255 -46.00 12.70 -30.38
N SER A 256 -45.72 11.41 -30.35
CA SER A 256 -45.66 10.59 -31.56
C SER A 256 -45.61 9.08 -31.13
N LYS A 257 -46.66 8.39 -31.56
CA LYS A 257 -46.68 6.92 -31.62
C LYS A 257 -45.63 6.50 -32.64
N GLY A 258 -44.64 5.74 -32.23
CA GLY A 258 -43.79 5.05 -33.18
C GLY A 258 -42.31 5.08 -32.79
N SER A 259 -41.93 4.29 -31.83
CA SER A 259 -40.66 3.57 -31.71
C SER A 259 -40.51 3.11 -30.25
N ALA A 260 -40.57 1.82 -30.03
CA ALA A 260 -40.28 1.21 -28.71
C ALA A 260 -38.78 1.38 -28.40
N SER A 261 -38.41 2.55 -27.84
CA SER A 261 -37.13 2.80 -27.27
C SER A 261 -37.27 2.69 -25.73
N ALA A 262 -36.88 1.53 -25.23
CA ALA A 262 -36.45 1.26 -23.87
C ALA A 262 -37.08 2.15 -22.77
N ALA A 263 -38.21 1.74 -22.23
CA ALA A 263 -38.61 2.15 -20.87
C ALA A 263 -37.42 1.86 -19.97
N ALA A 264 -36.79 2.94 -19.48
CA ALA A 264 -35.64 2.80 -18.56
C ALA A 264 -36.08 1.87 -17.43
N ALA A 265 -35.36 0.78 -17.24
CA ALA A 265 -35.62 -0.14 -16.16
C ALA A 265 -35.74 0.68 -14.85
N PRO A 266 -36.76 0.49 -14.00
CA PRO A 266 -37.08 1.37 -12.87
C PRO A 266 -35.91 1.58 -11.89
N ASN A 267 -34.83 0.84 -12.05
CA ASN A 267 -33.66 0.82 -11.17
C ASN A 267 -32.39 1.43 -11.79
N LYS A 268 -32.49 2.18 -12.90
CA LYS A 268 -31.33 2.81 -13.55
C LYS A 268 -31.49 4.32 -13.64
N ILE A 269 -30.40 5.05 -13.36
CA ILE A 269 -30.33 6.50 -13.57
C ILE A 269 -30.23 6.77 -15.08
N VAL A 270 -31.11 7.64 -15.58
CA VAL A 270 -31.01 8.14 -16.96
C VAL A 270 -29.90 9.20 -17.00
N LEU A 271 -28.80 8.86 -17.67
CA LEU A 271 -27.63 9.74 -17.74
C LEU A 271 -27.82 10.82 -18.82
N THR A 272 -27.67 12.08 -18.42
CA THR A 272 -27.39 13.18 -19.36
C THR A 272 -25.95 13.08 -19.86
N LYS A 273 -25.60 13.88 -20.89
CA LYS A 273 -24.21 13.91 -21.40
C LYS A 273 -23.21 14.31 -20.31
N GLU A 274 -23.57 15.30 -19.48
CA GLU A 274 -22.77 15.79 -18.36
C GLU A 274 -22.65 14.72 -17.26
N ALA A 275 -23.75 14.05 -16.90
CA ALA A 275 -23.76 12.99 -15.89
C ALA A 275 -22.92 11.78 -16.35
N LYS A 276 -22.85 11.49 -17.66
CA LYS A 276 -21.99 10.45 -18.20
C LYS A 276 -20.51 10.79 -18.02
N ILE A 277 -20.10 12.05 -18.26
CA ILE A 277 -18.72 12.49 -18.02
C ILE A 277 -18.33 12.31 -16.55
N VAL A 278 -19.24 12.66 -15.64
CA VAL A 278 -19.01 12.48 -14.19
C VAL A 278 -18.88 11.01 -13.83
N ALA A 279 -19.72 10.13 -14.39
CA ALA A 279 -19.66 8.69 -14.18
C ALA A 279 -18.33 8.09 -14.69
N ASP A 280 -17.92 8.47 -15.89
CA ASP A 280 -16.67 7.99 -16.48
C ASP A 280 -15.45 8.46 -15.66
N ASN A 281 -15.47 9.70 -15.17
CA ASN A 281 -14.44 10.24 -14.27
C ASN A 281 -14.42 9.52 -12.90
N PHE A 282 -15.60 9.25 -12.33
CA PHE A 282 -15.69 8.48 -11.08
C PHE A 282 -15.08 7.09 -11.26
N LYS A 283 -15.44 6.39 -12.33
CA LYS A 283 -14.93 5.07 -12.68
C LYS A 283 -13.41 5.07 -12.91
N ALA A 284 -12.88 6.07 -13.58
CA ALA A 284 -11.43 6.23 -13.84
C ALA A 284 -10.61 6.43 -12.55
N ASN A 285 -11.24 6.90 -11.47
CA ASN A 285 -10.61 7.08 -10.16
C ASN A 285 -10.79 5.88 -9.21
N LYS A 286 -11.21 4.72 -9.72
CA LYS A 286 -11.28 3.49 -8.92
C LYS A 286 -9.91 3.15 -8.34
N GLY A 287 -9.84 2.87 -7.02
CA GLY A 287 -8.62 2.61 -6.27
C GLY A 287 -7.81 3.87 -5.90
N LYS A 288 -8.30 5.07 -6.26
CA LYS A 288 -7.63 6.35 -5.99
C LYS A 288 -8.48 7.33 -5.19
N LEU A 289 -9.71 6.95 -4.82
CA LEU A 289 -10.58 7.81 -4.04
C LEU A 289 -10.00 8.03 -2.63
N PRO A 290 -10.03 9.27 -2.11
CA PRO A 290 -9.58 9.54 -0.75
C PRO A 290 -10.50 8.87 0.28
N TRP A 291 -10.00 8.70 1.48
CA TRP A 291 -10.79 8.23 2.60
C TRP A 291 -11.87 9.23 2.99
N PRO A 292 -13.05 8.74 3.42
CA PRO A 292 -14.17 9.60 3.82
C PRO A 292 -13.93 10.33 5.16
N VAL A 293 -12.77 10.13 5.78
CA VAL A 293 -12.31 10.82 7.00
C VAL A 293 -10.84 11.20 6.86
N ALA A 294 -10.35 12.12 7.71
CA ALA A 294 -8.97 12.56 7.67
C ALA A 294 -8.01 11.52 8.22
N LYS A 295 -8.42 10.83 9.31
CA LYS A 295 -7.67 9.81 10.02
C LYS A 295 -8.62 8.69 10.42
N GLY A 296 -8.14 7.47 10.50
CA GLY A 296 -8.93 6.34 10.94
C GLY A 296 -8.40 5.02 10.42
N TYR A 297 -9.06 3.95 10.80
CA TYR A 297 -8.77 2.60 10.33
C TYR A 297 -10.05 1.87 9.95
N MET A 298 -9.93 0.92 9.05
CA MET A 298 -11.07 0.10 8.62
C MET A 298 -11.40 -0.93 9.70
N SER A 299 -12.52 -0.74 10.38
CA SER A 299 -12.98 -1.61 11.45
C SER A 299 -13.90 -2.74 10.96
N MET A 300 -14.57 -2.58 9.83
CA MET A 300 -15.41 -3.60 9.20
C MET A 300 -15.25 -3.57 7.68
N ARG A 301 -15.09 -4.75 7.09
CA ARG A 301 -14.92 -4.92 5.65
C ARG A 301 -16.23 -5.23 4.94
N TYR A 302 -16.24 -4.99 3.64
CA TYR A 302 -17.34 -5.37 2.75
C TYR A 302 -17.44 -6.89 2.57
N GLY A 303 -18.68 -7.37 2.37
CA GLY A 303 -18.96 -8.75 2.01
C GLY A 303 -19.21 -9.68 3.19
N THR A 304 -19.21 -10.95 2.93
CA THR A 304 -19.47 -12.00 3.94
C THR A 304 -18.14 -12.40 4.59
N GLN A 305 -18.11 -12.35 5.90
CA GLN A 305 -16.95 -12.75 6.70
C GLN A 305 -17.38 -13.45 7.97
N PRO A 306 -16.59 -14.44 8.46
CA PRO A 306 -16.91 -15.09 9.72
C PRO A 306 -16.83 -14.11 10.87
N HIS A 307 -17.76 -14.24 11.82
CA HIS A 307 -17.72 -13.43 13.03
C HIS A 307 -16.40 -13.69 13.80
N PRO A 308 -15.67 -12.63 14.27
CA PRO A 308 -14.35 -12.78 14.88
C PRO A 308 -14.29 -13.80 16.03
N VAL A 309 -15.37 -13.94 16.79
CA VAL A 309 -15.43 -14.80 17.98
C VAL A 309 -16.20 -16.10 17.73
N LEU A 310 -17.36 -16.02 17.08
CA LEU A 310 -18.20 -17.15 16.77
C LEU A 310 -18.07 -17.48 15.28
N LYS A 311 -16.98 -18.11 14.90
CA LYS A 311 -16.60 -18.43 13.51
C LYS A 311 -17.68 -19.23 12.73
N THR A 312 -18.63 -19.83 13.44
CA THR A 312 -19.78 -20.53 12.85
C THR A 312 -20.88 -19.57 12.38
N ILE A 313 -20.79 -18.28 12.68
CA ILE A 313 -21.74 -17.25 12.27
C ILE A 313 -21.07 -16.38 11.22
N GLU A 314 -21.66 -16.28 10.04
CA GLU A 314 -21.25 -15.35 8.99
C GLU A 314 -22.00 -14.02 9.16
N ILE A 315 -21.27 -12.93 8.92
CA ILE A 315 -21.81 -11.56 8.91
C ILE A 315 -21.61 -11.05 7.48
N HIS A 316 -22.70 -10.51 6.90
CA HIS A 316 -22.65 -9.84 5.60
C HIS A 316 -22.82 -8.33 5.79
N HIS A 317 -21.96 -7.55 5.14
CA HIS A 317 -22.04 -6.09 5.10
C HIS A 317 -21.91 -5.59 3.66
N SER A 318 -22.85 -4.75 3.25
CA SER A 318 -22.83 -4.06 1.93
C SER A 318 -22.14 -2.70 2.01
N TRP A 319 -21.43 -2.43 3.10
CA TRP A 319 -20.62 -1.21 3.36
C TRP A 319 -19.31 -1.56 4.05
N ILE A 320 -18.42 -0.59 4.11
CA ILE A 320 -17.27 -0.62 5.01
C ILE A 320 -17.51 0.29 6.20
N GLU A 321 -16.95 -0.06 7.37
CA GLU A 321 -16.93 0.80 8.54
C GLU A 321 -15.50 1.30 8.79
N ILE A 322 -15.39 2.61 8.98
CA ILE A 322 -14.13 3.27 9.29
C ILE A 322 -14.27 3.94 10.64
N THR A 323 -13.49 3.46 11.61
CA THR A 323 -13.39 4.07 12.94
C THR A 323 -12.45 5.26 12.87
N THR A 324 -12.84 6.37 13.46
CA THR A 324 -12.12 7.64 13.44
C THR A 324 -12.14 8.30 14.83
N GLU A 325 -11.51 9.47 14.95
CA GLU A 325 -11.48 10.25 16.18
C GLU A 325 -12.85 10.92 16.45
N GLU A 326 -13.11 11.24 17.71
CA GLU A 326 -14.35 11.93 18.11
C GLU A 326 -14.46 13.29 17.41
N ASN A 327 -15.68 13.67 17.02
CA ASN A 327 -15.98 14.90 16.27
C ASN A 327 -15.32 15.00 14.88
N ALA A 328 -14.84 13.89 14.31
CA ALA A 328 -14.28 13.88 12.95
C ALA A 328 -15.34 14.27 11.91
N ASP A 329 -14.88 14.93 10.85
CA ASP A 329 -15.72 15.24 9.69
C ASP A 329 -15.77 14.06 8.72
N ALA A 330 -16.98 13.69 8.31
CA ALA A 330 -17.17 12.86 7.13
C ALA A 330 -16.96 13.74 5.89
N ARG A 331 -16.19 13.25 4.91
CA ARG A 331 -15.80 13.99 3.71
C ARG A 331 -16.21 13.26 2.45
N ALA A 332 -16.60 14.00 1.42
CA ALA A 332 -16.88 13.44 0.11
C ALA A 332 -15.64 12.79 -0.51
N VAL A 333 -15.74 11.53 -0.91
CA VAL A 333 -14.66 10.80 -1.57
C VAL A 333 -14.47 11.24 -3.03
N PHE A 334 -15.49 11.85 -3.63
CA PHE A 334 -15.45 12.39 -4.99
C PHE A 334 -16.44 13.56 -5.13
N GLY A 335 -16.24 14.41 -6.15
CA GLY A 335 -17.16 15.49 -6.48
C GLY A 335 -18.47 14.95 -7.05
N GLY A 336 -19.59 15.58 -6.69
CA GLY A 336 -20.90 15.14 -7.15
C GLY A 336 -22.00 16.10 -6.69
N GLU A 337 -23.25 15.67 -6.77
CA GLU A 337 -24.42 16.40 -6.29
C GLU A 337 -25.10 15.61 -5.19
N VAL A 338 -25.50 16.29 -4.12
CA VAL A 338 -26.23 15.66 -3.02
C VAL A 338 -27.63 15.26 -3.49
N LEU A 339 -27.81 13.95 -3.65
CA LEU A 339 -29.06 13.36 -4.12
C LEU A 339 -30.15 13.42 -3.04
N ASP A 340 -29.78 13.09 -1.80
CA ASP A 340 -30.70 13.07 -0.65
C ASP A 340 -29.95 13.15 0.68
N VAL A 341 -30.68 13.55 1.73
CA VAL A 341 -30.25 13.56 3.13
C VAL A 341 -31.34 12.96 3.98
N GLN A 342 -31.09 11.81 4.57
CA GLN A 342 -32.11 11.06 5.31
C GLN A 342 -31.65 10.67 6.72
N ILE A 343 -32.63 10.39 7.60
CA ILE A 343 -32.37 9.78 8.91
C ILE A 343 -32.58 8.27 8.79
N VAL A 344 -31.48 7.52 8.95
CA VAL A 344 -31.49 6.06 8.92
C VAL A 344 -31.08 5.55 10.30
N SER A 345 -31.99 4.82 10.97
CA SER A 345 -31.74 4.24 12.31
C SER A 345 -31.22 5.24 13.35
N GLY A 346 -31.81 6.45 13.37
CA GLY A 346 -31.50 7.48 14.35
C GLY A 346 -30.26 8.34 14.07
N THR A 347 -29.54 8.05 13.01
CA THR A 347 -28.39 8.84 12.54
C THR A 347 -28.63 9.36 11.12
N LYS A 348 -27.93 10.44 10.75
CA LYS A 348 -28.08 11.05 9.42
C LYS A 348 -27.23 10.32 8.39
N SER A 349 -27.72 10.28 7.16
CA SER A 349 -27.05 9.72 6.00
C SER A 349 -27.12 10.69 4.82
N VAL A 350 -26.00 10.87 4.11
CA VAL A 350 -25.89 11.71 2.92
C VAL A 350 -25.67 10.82 1.71
N PHE A 351 -26.45 11.04 0.67
CA PHE A 351 -26.36 10.34 -0.61
C PHE A 351 -25.83 11.30 -1.66
N ILE A 352 -24.74 10.95 -2.33
CA ILE A 352 -24.13 11.79 -3.39
C ILE A 352 -24.14 11.01 -4.69
N VAL A 353 -24.65 11.64 -5.74
CA VAL A 353 -24.68 11.07 -7.09
C VAL A 353 -23.48 11.52 -7.90
N HIS A 354 -22.89 10.56 -8.64
CA HIS A 354 -21.74 10.73 -9.53
C HIS A 354 -22.07 10.05 -10.87
N GLY A 355 -23.07 10.58 -11.60
CA GLY A 355 -23.63 9.95 -12.78
C GLY A 355 -24.53 8.77 -12.41
N ASP A 356 -24.14 7.55 -12.79
CA ASP A 356 -24.84 6.30 -12.40
C ASP A 356 -24.27 5.66 -11.10
N TYR A 357 -23.27 6.30 -10.50
CA TYR A 357 -22.72 5.88 -9.19
C TYR A 357 -23.32 6.73 -8.07
N ILE A 358 -23.51 6.08 -6.92
CA ILE A 358 -23.99 6.75 -5.69
C ILE A 358 -23.05 6.35 -4.55
N THR A 359 -22.56 7.35 -3.81
CA THR A 359 -21.87 7.13 -2.54
C THR A 359 -22.79 7.50 -1.38
N VAL A 360 -22.81 6.64 -0.36
CA VAL A 360 -23.65 6.84 0.83
C VAL A 360 -22.74 6.91 2.05
N TYR A 361 -22.88 8.02 2.79
CA TYR A 361 -22.17 8.28 4.03
C TYR A 361 -23.16 8.21 5.17
N SER A 362 -23.11 7.16 5.96
CA SER A 362 -24.06 6.93 7.05
C SER A 362 -23.40 7.02 8.42
N ASN A 363 -24.22 7.11 9.46
CA ASN A 363 -23.82 7.26 10.84
C ASN A 363 -23.21 8.64 11.14
N LEU A 364 -23.91 9.71 10.67
CA LEU A 364 -23.56 11.10 10.93
C LEU A 364 -24.45 11.68 12.05
N SER A 365 -23.84 12.48 12.93
CA SER A 365 -24.56 13.23 13.96
C SER A 365 -25.14 14.55 13.42
N SER A 366 -24.41 15.22 12.54
CA SER A 366 -24.83 16.42 11.82
C SER A 366 -24.52 16.33 10.35
N VAL A 367 -25.23 17.14 9.55
CA VAL A 367 -25.00 17.25 8.10
C VAL A 367 -24.92 18.73 7.75
N ASN A 368 -23.91 19.10 6.96
CA ASN A 368 -23.59 20.48 6.59
C ASN A 368 -23.96 20.80 5.12
N VAL A 369 -24.56 19.84 4.42
CA VAL A 369 -24.91 19.94 3.00
C VAL A 369 -26.42 19.77 2.81
N ARG A 370 -26.94 20.29 1.69
CA ARG A 370 -28.37 20.26 1.33
C ARG A 370 -28.59 19.45 0.06
N VAL A 371 -29.80 18.91 -0.11
CA VAL A 371 -30.21 18.21 -1.33
C VAL A 371 -30.08 19.15 -2.53
N GLY A 372 -29.46 18.68 -3.61
CA GLY A 372 -29.17 19.45 -4.83
C GLY A 372 -27.85 20.26 -4.76
N GLU A 373 -27.16 20.28 -3.63
CA GLU A 373 -25.88 20.96 -3.49
C GLU A 373 -24.76 20.20 -4.21
N LYS A 374 -23.93 20.91 -4.98
CA LYS A 374 -22.72 20.34 -5.57
C LYS A 374 -21.61 20.33 -4.54
N VAL A 375 -21.02 19.17 -4.34
CA VAL A 375 -19.90 18.97 -3.39
C VAL A 375 -18.61 18.65 -4.14
N SER A 376 -17.50 19.14 -3.60
CA SER A 376 -16.16 18.87 -4.09
C SER A 376 -15.53 17.69 -3.35
N ILE A 377 -14.49 17.11 -3.96
CA ILE A 377 -13.67 16.06 -3.32
C ILE A 377 -13.10 16.58 -1.98
N LYS A 378 -13.20 15.76 -0.93
CA LYS A 378 -12.78 16.07 0.45
C LYS A 378 -13.59 17.18 1.15
N GLN A 379 -14.67 17.68 0.55
CA GLN A 379 -15.59 18.60 1.22
C GLN A 379 -16.24 17.93 2.42
N SER A 380 -16.34 18.66 3.56
CA SER A 380 -17.03 18.18 4.77
C SER A 380 -18.54 18.05 4.51
N LEU A 381 -19.06 16.87 4.81
CA LEU A 381 -20.48 16.54 4.68
C LEU A 381 -21.22 16.69 6.01
N GLY A 382 -20.49 16.63 7.13
CA GLY A 382 -21.03 16.70 8.47
C GLY A 382 -20.15 15.96 9.48
N LYS A 383 -20.58 15.89 10.73
CA LYS A 383 -19.86 15.21 11.80
C LYS A 383 -20.26 13.75 11.90
N VAL A 384 -19.27 12.89 12.11
CA VAL A 384 -19.50 11.46 12.35
C VAL A 384 -20.11 11.28 13.75
N TYR A 385 -21.06 10.37 13.87
CA TYR A 385 -21.71 10.06 15.14
C TYR A 385 -20.78 9.23 16.03
N THR A 386 -20.66 9.67 17.29
CA THR A 386 -19.95 8.93 18.34
C THR A 386 -20.98 8.17 19.17
N ASN A 387 -20.88 6.86 19.24
CA ASN A 387 -21.77 6.04 20.05
C ASN A 387 -21.49 6.28 21.54
N PRO A 388 -22.47 6.79 22.34
CA PRO A 388 -22.21 7.14 23.74
C PRO A 388 -21.95 5.94 24.64
N VAL A 389 -22.38 4.74 24.25
CA VAL A 389 -22.17 3.51 25.01
C VAL A 389 -20.80 2.91 24.78
N THR A 390 -20.34 2.89 23.53
CA THR A 390 -19.06 2.30 23.16
C THR A 390 -17.92 3.31 23.03
N GLY A 391 -18.22 4.60 22.98
CA GLY A 391 -17.26 5.68 22.72
C GLY A 391 -16.73 5.68 21.29
N LYS A 392 -17.16 4.77 20.43
CA LYS A 392 -16.64 4.65 19.05
C LYS A 392 -17.30 5.64 18.10
N THR A 393 -16.47 6.32 17.34
CA THR A 393 -16.87 7.19 16.23
C THR A 393 -16.62 6.42 14.92
N VAL A 394 -17.71 6.07 14.21
CA VAL A 394 -17.61 5.20 13.04
C VAL A 394 -18.41 5.80 11.89
N VAL A 395 -17.79 6.01 10.74
CA VAL A 395 -18.50 6.32 9.50
C VAL A 395 -18.70 5.06 8.67
N LYS A 396 -19.86 4.92 8.04
CA LYS A 396 -20.17 3.85 7.10
C LYS A 396 -20.13 4.41 5.68
N LEU A 397 -19.34 3.78 4.82
CA LEU A 397 -19.26 4.13 3.40
C LEU A 397 -19.82 2.99 2.56
N MET A 398 -20.76 3.32 1.68
CA MET A 398 -21.32 2.41 0.69
C MET A 398 -21.15 3.04 -0.69
N ILE A 399 -20.88 2.22 -1.69
CA ILE A 399 -20.81 2.63 -3.10
C ILE A 399 -21.78 1.74 -3.88
N LEU A 400 -22.65 2.37 -4.65
CA LEU A 400 -23.58 1.68 -5.54
C LEU A 400 -23.35 2.13 -6.99
N GLN A 401 -23.60 1.24 -7.93
CA GLN A 401 -23.85 1.61 -9.30
C GLN A 401 -25.32 1.34 -9.60
N ASN A 402 -26.09 2.39 -9.82
CA ASN A 402 -27.56 2.36 -9.78
C ASN A 402 -28.06 1.79 -8.44
N THR A 403 -28.59 0.55 -8.43
CA THR A 403 -29.04 -0.16 -7.22
C THR A 403 -28.12 -1.31 -6.84
N THR A 404 -26.99 -1.51 -7.53
CA THR A 404 -26.07 -2.62 -7.26
C THR A 404 -24.98 -2.17 -6.30
N HIS A 405 -24.83 -2.86 -5.18
CA HIS A 405 -23.77 -2.61 -4.21
C HIS A 405 -22.41 -3.03 -4.75
N LEU A 406 -21.42 -2.15 -4.62
CA LEU A 406 -20.04 -2.39 -5.02
C LEU A 406 -19.15 -2.45 -3.78
N ASN A 407 -18.05 -3.20 -3.85
CA ASN A 407 -17.09 -3.24 -2.75
C ASN A 407 -16.31 -1.92 -2.62
N PRO A 408 -16.56 -1.09 -1.58
CA PRO A 408 -15.90 0.22 -1.44
C PRO A 408 -14.39 0.12 -1.24
N GLU A 409 -13.86 -0.99 -0.71
CA GLU A 409 -12.42 -1.19 -0.51
C GLU A 409 -11.64 -1.13 -1.83
N SER A 410 -12.28 -1.54 -2.93
CA SER A 410 -11.65 -1.51 -4.26
C SER A 410 -11.63 -0.11 -4.90
N TRP A 411 -12.27 0.89 -4.27
CA TRP A 411 -12.40 2.25 -4.81
C TRP A 411 -11.54 3.26 -4.09
N ILE A 412 -11.37 3.10 -2.76
CA ILE A 412 -10.54 4.00 -1.94
C ILE A 412 -9.05 3.63 -2.05
N THR A 413 -8.18 4.61 -1.86
CA THR A 413 -6.73 4.37 -1.79
C THR A 413 -6.43 3.36 -0.68
N PRO A 414 -5.55 2.38 -0.92
CA PRO A 414 -4.98 1.58 0.16
C PRO A 414 -4.30 2.49 1.20
N LEU A 415 -4.43 2.16 2.48
CA LEU A 415 -3.67 2.82 3.55
C LEU A 415 -2.20 2.40 3.51
#